data_db42617f8061eeb52e8df159798c379e
#
_entry.id   db42617f8061eeb52e8df159798c379e
#
_cell.length_a   1.000
_cell.length_b   1.000
_cell.length_c   1.000
_cell.angle_alpha   90.00
_cell.angle_beta   90.00
_cell.angle_gamma   90.00
#
_symmetry.space_group_name_H-M   'P 1'
#
loop_
_entity.id
_entity.type
_entity.pdbx_description
1 polymer ?
#
loop_
_entity_poly.entity_id
_entity_poly.type
_entity_poly.pdbx_seq_one_letter_code
_entity_poly.pdbx_strand_id
1 'polypeptide(L)'
;MSSTPSTEAQNVARAAHMRHLVESLNNLEDKLREGGGPKKIEKQHSAGKMTARERIARLIDPRTRFLEFGLLIAYDQYDGQAPAAGVVTGIGTIEGRASVIVANDATVKAGAWWPETIPKILRAQEIAMRNRIPIVYLVDSAGVNLPYQDGIFPGQYGGGRIFFYNSLMRRKLHLPQIAAVMGPCIAGGAYLPALSDVIIMVEKTSFMGLGGPNLVKGATGQSIDQESLGGAHLHNATSGVAHYVAKNDENCLDMIRARFRQLPAPPSRPKPTEPAQPLDGIYAVLPADHRLPYNIEDVLTRIFDSDDFIEFQPEFAPEMLCANGRLNGHPVAIIANRRGFLKPRIGGIIYTESARKVAYFVETAERAGTPIIYVQDVSGFMVGLEAESQGIIRAGAEMVETMSCASVPRIVLTINHASGAGYYAMAGQGFDPNFTFSWPTARIGVMEGDSAVKALYSAELDKLKKSGEEIPQELAEAIDQTRADYERWLDAKYAAARGHCDAVIDPRDSREILTIALEVTLHRPRAVPLALETLTL
;
A
#
# COMPACT_ATOMS: atom_id res chain seq x y z
N MET A 1 -26.14 39.94 -2.05
CA MET A 1 -26.83 38.65 -2.30
C MET A 1 -25.91 37.83 -3.17
N SER A 2 -25.10 36.93 -2.59
CA SER A 2 -24.31 35.99 -3.38
C SER A 2 -25.22 34.85 -3.82
N SER A 3 -25.52 34.77 -5.10
CA SER A 3 -26.28 33.67 -5.69
C SER A 3 -25.51 32.37 -5.44
N THR A 4 -26.13 31.41 -4.75
CA THR A 4 -25.60 30.05 -4.62
C THR A 4 -25.39 29.49 -6.04
N PRO A 5 -24.18 28.97 -6.38
CA PRO A 5 -23.91 28.41 -7.70
C PRO A 5 -24.89 27.28 -8.03
N SER A 6 -25.27 27.13 -9.31
CA SER A 6 -26.08 25.98 -9.73
C SER A 6 -25.38 24.67 -9.43
N THR A 7 -26.10 23.56 -9.25
CA THR A 7 -25.55 22.22 -9.01
C THR A 7 -24.50 21.82 -10.08
N GLU A 8 -24.76 22.20 -11.33
CA GLU A 8 -23.84 21.95 -12.44
C GLU A 8 -22.51 22.70 -12.28
N ALA A 9 -22.57 24.00 -11.91
CA ALA A 9 -21.37 24.80 -11.65
C ALA A 9 -20.57 24.24 -10.46
N GLN A 10 -21.23 23.73 -9.42
CA GLN A 10 -20.58 23.06 -8.29
C GLN A 10 -19.88 21.77 -8.74
N ASN A 11 -20.52 20.95 -9.56
CA ASN A 11 -19.93 19.71 -10.07
C ASN A 11 -18.71 19.97 -10.96
N VAL A 12 -18.76 21.02 -11.80
CA VAL A 12 -17.63 21.47 -12.61
C VAL A 12 -16.45 21.89 -11.73
N ALA A 13 -16.70 22.67 -10.68
CA ALA A 13 -15.66 23.13 -9.75
C ALA A 13 -15.03 21.97 -8.97
N ARG A 14 -15.85 21.01 -8.48
CA ARG A 14 -15.38 19.79 -7.81
C ARG A 14 -14.49 18.96 -8.73
N ALA A 15 -14.95 18.72 -9.96
CA ALA A 15 -14.19 17.96 -10.94
C ALA A 15 -12.87 18.64 -11.34
N ALA A 16 -12.85 19.98 -11.42
CA ALA A 16 -11.63 20.75 -11.68
C ALA A 16 -10.63 20.61 -10.53
N HIS A 17 -11.08 20.70 -9.29
CA HIS A 17 -10.24 20.51 -8.10
C HIS A 17 -9.62 19.09 -8.08
N MET A 18 -10.43 18.05 -8.25
CA MET A 18 -9.94 16.67 -8.28
C MET A 18 -8.95 16.43 -9.42
N ARG A 19 -9.21 16.96 -10.63
CA ARG A 19 -8.25 16.89 -11.74
C ARG A 19 -6.91 17.50 -11.37
N HIS A 20 -6.90 18.68 -10.75
CA HIS A 20 -5.67 19.33 -10.32
C HIS A 20 -4.88 18.46 -9.33
N LEU A 21 -5.54 17.84 -8.36
CA LEU A 21 -4.89 16.92 -7.42
C LEU A 21 -4.31 15.70 -8.12
N VAL A 22 -5.07 15.10 -9.05
CA VAL A 22 -4.61 13.95 -9.83
C VAL A 22 -3.47 14.32 -10.77
N GLU A 23 -3.52 15.45 -11.45
CA GLU A 23 -2.42 15.96 -12.27
C GLU A 23 -1.15 16.19 -11.43
N SER A 24 -1.29 16.78 -10.25
CA SER A 24 -0.17 16.96 -9.32
C SER A 24 0.42 15.61 -8.87
N LEU A 25 -0.42 14.61 -8.62
CA LEU A 25 0.02 13.26 -8.29
C LEU A 25 0.75 12.63 -9.48
N ASN A 26 0.16 12.62 -10.65
CA ASN A 26 0.73 12.02 -11.86
C ASN A 26 2.09 12.64 -12.21
N ASN A 27 2.22 13.97 -12.15
CA ASN A 27 3.49 14.66 -12.38
C ASN A 27 4.58 14.23 -11.39
N LEU A 28 4.22 14.03 -10.12
CA LEU A 28 5.15 13.52 -9.11
C LEU A 28 5.52 12.07 -9.40
N GLU A 29 4.56 11.22 -9.69
CA GLU A 29 4.78 9.81 -10.00
C GLU A 29 5.65 9.62 -11.24
N ASP A 30 5.40 10.37 -12.30
CA ASP A 30 6.19 10.32 -13.54
C ASP A 30 7.65 10.70 -13.27
N LYS A 31 7.87 11.76 -12.48
CA LYS A 31 9.21 12.15 -12.04
C LYS A 31 9.90 11.05 -11.23
N LEU A 32 9.18 10.38 -10.32
CA LEU A 32 9.74 9.28 -9.52
C LEU A 32 10.04 8.04 -10.37
N ARG A 33 9.24 7.78 -11.41
CA ARG A 33 9.47 6.67 -12.34
C ARG A 33 10.71 6.87 -13.21
N GLU A 34 11.23 8.07 -13.37
CA GLU A 34 12.52 8.32 -14.02
C GLU A 34 13.71 7.71 -13.26
N GLY A 35 13.52 7.35 -11.99
CA GLY A 35 14.56 6.76 -11.14
C GLY A 35 15.78 7.68 -11.03
N GLY A 36 16.96 7.17 -11.40
CA GLY A 36 18.21 7.93 -11.40
C GLY A 36 18.37 8.90 -12.59
N GLY A 37 17.34 9.00 -13.46
CA GLY A 37 17.28 9.89 -14.60
C GLY A 37 17.98 9.37 -15.88
N PRO A 38 17.83 10.10 -17.01
CA PRO A 38 18.23 9.61 -18.34
C PRO A 38 19.68 9.14 -18.45
N LYS A 39 20.61 9.87 -17.85
CA LYS A 39 22.05 9.49 -17.89
C LYS A 39 22.35 8.16 -17.21
N LYS A 40 21.60 7.84 -16.16
CA LYS A 40 21.76 6.55 -15.44
C LYS A 40 21.07 5.41 -16.17
N ILE A 41 19.94 5.68 -16.82
CA ILE A 41 19.25 4.74 -17.70
C ILE A 41 20.16 4.38 -18.87
N GLU A 42 20.71 5.36 -19.56
CA GLU A 42 21.66 5.14 -20.67
C GLU A 42 22.88 4.30 -20.25
N LYS A 43 23.37 4.51 -19.02
CA LYS A 43 24.46 3.69 -18.47
C LYS A 43 24.05 2.24 -18.31
N GLN A 44 22.81 1.91 -17.94
CA GLN A 44 22.32 0.53 -17.87
C GLN A 44 22.26 -0.07 -19.29
N HIS A 45 21.69 0.64 -20.24
CA HIS A 45 21.58 0.18 -21.63
C HIS A 45 22.97 -0.08 -22.26
N SER A 46 23.92 0.84 -22.06
CA SER A 46 25.29 0.69 -22.54
C SER A 46 26.03 -0.51 -21.91
N ALA A 47 25.60 -0.96 -20.73
CA ALA A 47 26.09 -2.19 -20.11
C ALA A 47 25.33 -3.46 -20.56
N GLY A 48 24.43 -3.36 -21.54
CA GLY A 48 23.60 -4.46 -22.01
C GLY A 48 22.50 -4.91 -21.04
N LYS A 49 22.08 -4.04 -20.13
CA LYS A 49 21.09 -4.31 -19.09
C LYS A 49 19.83 -3.50 -19.29
N MET A 50 18.69 -4.10 -18.96
CA MET A 50 17.41 -3.39 -18.83
C MET A 50 17.35 -2.64 -17.49
N THR A 51 16.56 -1.58 -17.42
CA THR A 51 16.16 -0.97 -16.15
C THR A 51 15.19 -1.87 -15.38
N ALA A 52 14.99 -1.61 -14.07
CA ALA A 52 14.03 -2.36 -13.26
C ALA A 52 12.62 -2.33 -13.87
N ARG A 53 12.18 -1.17 -14.36
CA ARG A 53 10.84 -1.01 -14.97
C ARG A 53 10.70 -1.73 -16.30
N GLU A 54 11.72 -1.72 -17.14
CA GLU A 54 11.74 -2.48 -18.40
C GLU A 54 11.71 -3.99 -18.14
N ARG A 55 12.46 -4.47 -17.15
CA ARG A 55 12.41 -5.87 -16.72
C ARG A 55 11.01 -6.27 -16.27
N ILE A 56 10.35 -5.44 -15.47
CA ILE A 56 8.98 -5.69 -15.01
C ILE A 56 8.02 -5.71 -16.20
N ALA A 57 8.06 -4.69 -17.06
CA ALA A 57 7.20 -4.60 -18.23
C ALA A 57 7.34 -5.82 -19.18
N ARG A 58 8.56 -6.37 -19.31
CA ARG A 58 8.82 -7.57 -20.12
C ARG A 58 8.39 -8.87 -19.41
N LEU A 59 8.40 -8.89 -18.08
CA LEU A 59 8.09 -10.07 -17.28
C LEU A 59 6.58 -10.34 -17.20
N ILE A 60 5.78 -9.29 -17.01
CA ILE A 60 4.33 -9.41 -16.82
C ILE A 60 3.61 -9.73 -18.13
N ASP A 61 2.40 -10.24 -18.00
CA ASP A 61 1.57 -10.57 -19.16
C ASP A 61 1.14 -9.31 -19.91
N PRO A 62 1.16 -9.34 -21.26
CA PRO A 62 0.71 -8.21 -22.06
C PRO A 62 -0.74 -7.80 -21.72
N ARG A 63 -1.01 -6.49 -21.71
CA ARG A 63 -2.31 -5.89 -21.39
C ARG A 63 -2.80 -6.11 -19.96
N THR A 64 -1.94 -6.58 -19.05
CA THR A 64 -2.22 -6.58 -17.61
C THR A 64 -1.60 -5.35 -16.95
N ARG A 65 -2.29 -4.81 -15.96
CA ARG A 65 -1.79 -3.68 -15.20
C ARG A 65 -0.75 -4.15 -14.18
N PHE A 66 0.37 -3.43 -14.08
CA PHE A 66 1.26 -3.52 -12.94
C PHE A 66 0.74 -2.61 -11.84
N LEU A 67 0.24 -3.18 -10.75
CA LEU A 67 -0.17 -2.43 -9.56
C LEU A 67 1.06 -2.12 -8.73
N GLU A 68 1.73 -1.01 -9.03
CA GLU A 68 2.88 -0.53 -8.26
C GLU A 68 2.42 0.01 -6.90
N PHE A 69 3.08 -0.40 -5.83
CA PHE A 69 2.86 0.13 -4.49
C PHE A 69 4.17 0.68 -3.89
N GLY A 70 4.03 1.67 -3.01
CA GLY A 70 5.17 2.35 -2.40
C GLY A 70 5.98 3.22 -3.37
N LEU A 71 5.42 3.68 -4.51
CA LEU A 71 6.13 4.55 -5.45
C LEU A 71 6.55 5.88 -4.79
N LEU A 72 5.70 6.43 -3.93
CA LEU A 72 5.96 7.69 -3.24
C LEU A 72 6.88 7.57 -2.02
N ILE A 73 7.26 6.36 -1.61
CA ILE A 73 8.13 6.19 -0.44
C ILE A 73 9.43 6.98 -0.63
N ALA A 74 9.78 7.78 0.37
CA ALA A 74 10.96 8.65 0.44
C ALA A 74 11.00 9.80 -0.60
N TYR A 75 9.89 10.17 -1.25
CA TYR A 75 9.90 11.20 -2.30
C TYR A 75 10.36 12.59 -1.79
N ASP A 76 10.09 12.89 -0.53
CA ASP A 76 10.40 14.16 0.13
C ASP A 76 11.63 14.07 1.07
N GLN A 77 12.43 13.01 0.92
CA GLN A 77 13.61 12.73 1.74
C GLN A 77 14.88 12.68 0.89
N TYR A 78 16.03 12.75 1.55
CA TYR A 78 17.36 12.60 0.93
C TYR A 78 17.61 13.56 -0.25
N ASP A 79 17.04 14.76 -0.23
CA ASP A 79 17.13 15.74 -1.33
C ASP A 79 16.77 15.15 -2.70
N GLY A 80 15.80 14.22 -2.72
CA GLY A 80 15.36 13.53 -3.93
C GLY A 80 16.32 12.47 -4.48
N GLN A 81 17.35 12.07 -3.74
CA GLN A 81 18.33 11.07 -4.19
C GLN A 81 17.83 9.63 -4.13
N ALA A 82 16.70 9.37 -3.46
CA ALA A 82 16.13 8.05 -3.25
C ALA A 82 14.72 7.90 -3.85
N PRO A 83 14.50 8.17 -5.14
CA PRO A 83 13.19 8.00 -5.75
C PRO A 83 12.70 6.57 -5.56
N ALA A 84 11.45 6.43 -5.11
CA ALA A 84 10.84 5.15 -4.78
C ALA A 84 11.69 4.26 -3.84
N ALA A 85 12.51 4.88 -2.97
CA ALA A 85 13.48 4.21 -2.09
C ALA A 85 14.44 3.25 -2.82
N GLY A 86 14.75 3.49 -4.10
CA GLY A 86 15.67 2.68 -4.91
C GLY A 86 15.20 1.27 -5.24
N VAL A 87 13.92 0.96 -5.05
CA VAL A 87 13.34 -0.35 -5.37
C VAL A 87 11.92 -0.21 -5.90
N VAL A 88 11.59 -0.90 -6.98
CA VAL A 88 10.24 -0.97 -7.54
C VAL A 88 9.54 -2.20 -6.97
N THR A 89 8.35 -2.00 -6.38
CA THR A 89 7.53 -3.08 -5.81
C THR A 89 6.11 -3.00 -6.33
N GLY A 90 5.51 -4.14 -6.61
CA GLY A 90 4.14 -4.16 -7.12
C GLY A 90 3.61 -5.57 -7.34
N ILE A 91 2.38 -5.63 -7.82
CA ILE A 91 1.73 -6.87 -8.25
C ILE A 91 1.64 -6.86 -9.78
N GLY A 92 2.16 -7.90 -10.40
CA GLY A 92 2.00 -8.16 -11.82
C GLY A 92 1.41 -9.54 -12.06
N THR A 93 0.77 -9.72 -13.21
CA THR A 93 0.29 -11.03 -13.64
C THR A 93 1.37 -11.68 -14.49
N ILE A 94 1.82 -12.88 -14.12
CA ILE A 94 2.83 -13.67 -14.85
C ILE A 94 2.19 -15.02 -15.19
N GLU A 95 2.04 -15.33 -16.48
CA GLU A 95 1.39 -16.55 -16.97
C GLU A 95 0.02 -16.77 -16.30
N GLY A 96 -0.80 -15.70 -16.27
CA GLY A 96 -2.13 -15.69 -15.67
C GLY A 96 -2.19 -15.65 -14.15
N ARG A 97 -1.06 -15.52 -13.44
CA ARG A 97 -0.99 -15.54 -11.96
C ARG A 97 -0.59 -14.20 -11.39
N ALA A 98 -1.35 -13.72 -10.43
CA ALA A 98 -0.93 -12.60 -9.61
C ALA A 98 0.34 -12.97 -8.81
N SER A 99 1.32 -12.09 -8.84
CA SER A 99 2.62 -12.29 -8.20
C SER A 99 3.19 -10.98 -7.72
N VAL A 100 3.83 -10.99 -6.54
CA VAL A 100 4.59 -9.84 -6.08
C VAL A 100 5.91 -9.78 -6.82
N ILE A 101 6.30 -8.59 -7.28
CA ILE A 101 7.58 -8.33 -7.92
C ILE A 101 8.32 -7.27 -7.10
N VAL A 102 9.58 -7.56 -6.79
CA VAL A 102 10.53 -6.67 -6.11
C VAL A 102 11.74 -6.51 -7.01
N ALA A 103 11.99 -5.32 -7.53
CA ALA A 103 13.09 -5.06 -8.46
C ALA A 103 13.95 -3.89 -7.97
N ASN A 104 15.23 -4.13 -7.68
CA ASN A 104 16.16 -3.07 -7.34
C ASN A 104 16.35 -2.13 -8.54
N ASP A 105 16.26 -0.83 -8.33
CA ASP A 105 16.52 0.16 -9.37
C ASP A 105 18.01 0.54 -9.39
N ALA A 106 18.77 -0.13 -10.24
CA ALA A 106 20.20 0.10 -10.39
C ALA A 106 20.53 1.53 -10.88
N THR A 107 19.56 2.29 -11.39
CA THR A 107 19.74 3.70 -11.75
C THR A 107 19.84 4.60 -10.51
N VAL A 108 19.27 4.17 -9.37
CA VAL A 108 19.28 4.87 -8.08
C VAL A 108 20.41 4.33 -7.21
N LYS A 109 21.52 5.07 -7.12
CA LYS A 109 22.70 4.67 -6.31
C LYS A 109 23.15 3.21 -6.52
N ALA A 110 23.11 2.73 -7.79
CA ALA A 110 23.42 1.33 -8.13
C ALA A 110 22.56 0.30 -7.37
N GLY A 111 21.28 0.61 -7.13
CA GLY A 111 20.36 -0.25 -6.40
C GLY A 111 20.67 -0.41 -4.91
N ALA A 112 21.45 0.49 -4.33
CA ALA A 112 21.79 0.42 -2.90
C ALA A 112 20.55 0.59 -2.02
N TRP A 113 20.55 -0.07 -0.87
CA TRP A 113 19.45 -0.01 0.09
C TRP A 113 19.52 1.25 0.94
N TRP A 114 18.43 1.99 0.97
CA TRP A 114 18.17 3.10 1.86
C TRP A 114 17.38 2.62 3.09
N PRO A 115 17.27 3.42 4.17
CA PRO A 115 16.42 3.04 5.30
C PRO A 115 15.01 2.62 4.87
N GLU A 116 14.38 3.36 3.97
CA GLU A 116 13.01 3.09 3.49
C GLU A 116 12.92 1.93 2.48
N THR A 117 14.04 1.49 1.90
CA THR A 117 14.07 0.27 1.06
C THR A 117 13.63 -0.95 1.86
N ILE A 118 14.03 -1.01 3.13
CA ILE A 118 13.75 -2.17 4.00
C ILE A 118 12.26 -2.34 4.26
N PRO A 119 11.54 -1.38 4.86
CA PRO A 119 10.11 -1.52 5.10
C PRO A 119 9.32 -1.71 3.82
N LYS A 120 9.76 -1.13 2.69
CA LYS A 120 9.13 -1.35 1.38
C LYS A 120 9.24 -2.79 0.91
N ILE A 121 10.41 -3.42 1.01
CA ILE A 121 10.60 -4.84 0.69
C ILE A 121 9.82 -5.72 1.67
N LEU A 122 9.85 -5.40 2.97
CA LEU A 122 9.07 -6.14 3.98
C LEU A 122 7.57 -6.08 3.66
N ARG A 123 7.04 -4.92 3.29
CA ARG A 123 5.64 -4.80 2.88
C ARG A 123 5.33 -5.67 1.65
N ALA A 124 6.21 -5.72 0.67
CA ALA A 124 6.07 -6.60 -0.49
C ALA A 124 6.00 -8.09 -0.08
N GLN A 125 6.90 -8.50 0.82
CA GLN A 125 6.91 -9.87 1.35
C GLN A 125 5.64 -10.17 2.18
N GLU A 126 5.15 -9.22 2.98
CA GLU A 126 3.90 -9.35 3.74
C GLU A 126 2.69 -9.51 2.81
N ILE A 127 2.63 -8.74 1.73
CA ILE A 127 1.58 -8.89 0.70
C ILE A 127 1.63 -10.31 0.11
N ALA A 128 2.81 -10.82 -0.24
CA ALA A 128 2.95 -12.18 -0.74
C ALA A 128 2.51 -13.23 0.29
N MET A 129 2.94 -13.10 1.54
CA MET A 129 2.62 -14.02 2.63
C MET A 129 1.13 -14.04 2.97
N ARG A 130 0.51 -12.86 3.11
CA ARG A 130 -0.91 -12.73 3.48
C ARG A 130 -1.84 -13.27 2.41
N ASN A 131 -1.50 -13.04 1.14
CA ASN A 131 -2.33 -13.40 0.01
C ASN A 131 -1.96 -14.76 -0.62
N ARG A 132 -0.92 -15.43 -0.10
CA ARG A 132 -0.46 -16.74 -0.59
C ARG A 132 -0.13 -16.75 -2.08
N ILE A 133 0.49 -15.68 -2.59
CA ILE A 133 0.93 -15.55 -3.98
C ILE A 133 2.45 -15.63 -4.11
N PRO A 134 2.98 -16.07 -5.27
CA PRO A 134 4.41 -16.11 -5.54
C PRO A 134 5.07 -14.74 -5.43
N ILE A 135 6.37 -14.73 -5.15
CA ILE A 135 7.20 -13.52 -5.17
C ILE A 135 8.42 -13.69 -6.09
N VAL A 136 8.69 -12.67 -6.89
CA VAL A 136 9.85 -12.60 -7.79
C VAL A 136 10.74 -11.44 -7.38
N TYR A 137 12.02 -11.72 -7.18
CA TYR A 137 13.05 -10.73 -6.90
C TYR A 137 13.93 -10.55 -8.15
N LEU A 138 13.98 -9.34 -8.69
CA LEU A 138 14.90 -8.93 -9.76
C LEU A 138 16.03 -8.15 -9.10
N VAL A 139 17.11 -8.85 -8.77
CA VAL A 139 18.18 -8.35 -7.90
C VAL A 139 19.26 -7.67 -8.71
N ASP A 140 19.52 -6.40 -8.40
CA ASP A 140 20.56 -5.57 -9.00
C ASP A 140 20.96 -4.49 -8.00
N SER A 141 21.73 -4.86 -6.96
CA SER A 141 21.98 -4.01 -5.80
C SER A 141 23.43 -4.03 -5.34
N ALA A 142 23.99 -2.85 -5.15
CA ALA A 142 25.30 -2.65 -4.55
C ALA A 142 25.33 -2.93 -3.03
N GLY A 143 24.21 -3.35 -2.41
CA GLY A 143 24.11 -3.59 -0.97
C GLY A 143 23.68 -2.35 -0.19
N VAL A 144 24.10 -2.25 1.07
CA VAL A 144 23.70 -1.16 1.99
C VAL A 144 24.30 0.17 1.57
N ASN A 145 23.51 1.25 1.57
CA ASN A 145 23.99 2.62 1.45
C ASN A 145 24.68 3.03 2.76
N LEU A 146 26.00 2.83 2.83
CA LEU A 146 26.78 2.90 4.06
C LEU A 146 26.60 4.17 4.90
N PRO A 147 26.44 5.38 4.34
CA PRO A 147 26.16 6.58 5.13
C PRO A 147 24.89 6.53 5.96
N TYR A 148 23.95 5.62 5.64
CA TYR A 148 22.66 5.45 6.30
C TYR A 148 22.47 4.06 6.92
N GLN A 149 23.56 3.36 7.23
CA GLN A 149 23.54 1.97 7.70
C GLN A 149 22.76 1.75 9.01
N ASP A 150 22.73 2.74 9.88
CA ASP A 150 22.02 2.69 11.16
C ASP A 150 20.51 2.50 10.99
N GLY A 151 19.91 3.09 9.97
CA GLY A 151 18.50 2.92 9.61
C GLY A 151 18.20 1.64 8.80
N ILE A 152 19.24 0.90 8.39
CA ILE A 152 19.09 -0.28 7.52
C ILE A 152 19.38 -1.58 8.27
N PHE A 153 20.48 -1.64 9.01
CA PHE A 153 21.04 -2.89 9.51
C PHE A 153 20.42 -3.38 10.82
N PRO A 154 20.39 -2.60 11.92
CA PRO A 154 19.94 -3.08 13.21
C PRO A 154 18.40 -3.08 13.32
N GLY A 155 17.91 -3.74 14.36
CA GLY A 155 16.52 -3.67 14.76
C GLY A 155 15.63 -4.79 14.20
N GLN A 156 14.47 -4.93 14.83
CA GLN A 156 13.50 -5.98 14.53
C GLN A 156 12.98 -5.94 13.08
N TYR A 157 12.86 -4.75 12.52
CA TYR A 157 12.40 -4.49 11.15
C TYR A 157 13.52 -3.97 10.24
N GLY A 158 14.78 -4.25 10.59
CA GLY A 158 15.95 -4.00 9.75
C GLY A 158 16.11 -5.03 8.64
N GLY A 159 17.22 -4.94 7.89
CA GLY A 159 17.49 -5.79 6.73
C GLY A 159 17.42 -7.29 6.99
N GLY A 160 17.79 -7.73 8.20
CA GLY A 160 17.67 -9.13 8.60
C GLY A 160 16.25 -9.69 8.60
N ARG A 161 15.23 -8.83 8.74
CA ARG A 161 13.82 -9.23 8.70
C ARG A 161 13.41 -9.74 7.32
N ILE A 162 14.03 -9.23 6.25
CA ILE A 162 13.82 -9.70 4.87
C ILE A 162 14.18 -11.19 4.79
N PHE A 163 15.31 -11.59 5.34
CA PHE A 163 15.77 -12.99 5.33
C PHE A 163 14.91 -13.89 6.23
N PHE A 164 14.44 -13.36 7.34
CA PHE A 164 13.48 -14.04 8.18
C PHE A 164 12.18 -14.35 7.42
N TYR A 165 11.62 -13.37 6.70
CA TYR A 165 10.42 -13.56 5.88
C TYR A 165 10.66 -14.51 4.70
N ASN A 166 11.81 -14.45 4.00
CA ASN A 166 12.17 -15.44 3.01
C ASN A 166 12.13 -16.86 3.59
N SER A 167 12.70 -17.04 4.79
CA SER A 167 12.72 -18.35 5.46
C SER A 167 11.33 -18.84 5.84
N LEU A 168 10.45 -17.95 6.34
CA LEU A 168 9.06 -18.28 6.64
C LEU A 168 8.29 -18.65 5.37
N MET A 169 8.41 -17.87 4.30
CA MET A 169 7.77 -18.16 3.01
C MET A 169 8.18 -19.54 2.50
N ARG A 170 9.47 -19.83 2.54
CA ARG A 170 10.02 -21.11 2.06
C ARG A 170 9.58 -22.30 2.92
N ARG A 171 9.78 -22.23 4.24
CA ARG A 171 9.69 -23.40 5.15
C ARG A 171 8.31 -23.59 5.79
N LYS A 172 7.53 -22.53 5.95
CA LYS A 172 6.24 -22.58 6.64
C LYS A 172 5.06 -22.38 5.72
N LEU A 173 5.21 -21.45 4.77
CA LEU A 173 4.11 -21.06 3.90
C LEU A 173 4.15 -21.75 2.55
N HIS A 174 5.29 -22.35 2.18
CA HIS A 174 5.54 -23.01 0.90
C HIS A 174 5.18 -22.13 -0.31
N LEU A 175 5.51 -20.83 -0.21
CA LEU A 175 5.25 -19.86 -1.27
C LEU A 175 6.42 -19.87 -2.27
N PRO A 176 6.15 -19.99 -3.57
CA PRO A 176 7.20 -19.93 -4.58
C PRO A 176 7.96 -18.60 -4.56
N GLN A 177 9.27 -18.67 -4.41
CA GLN A 177 10.19 -17.53 -4.43
C GLN A 177 11.19 -17.72 -5.55
N ILE A 178 11.22 -16.81 -6.52
CA ILE A 178 12.19 -16.84 -7.63
C ILE A 178 13.04 -15.59 -7.55
N ALA A 179 14.35 -15.76 -7.47
CA ALA A 179 15.32 -14.68 -7.51
C ALA A 179 16.13 -14.73 -8.81
N ALA A 180 16.11 -13.63 -9.55
CA ALA A 180 16.94 -13.40 -10.72
C ALA A 180 18.02 -12.37 -10.35
N VAL A 181 19.28 -12.79 -10.30
CA VAL A 181 20.42 -11.91 -10.08
C VAL A 181 20.86 -11.37 -11.44
N MET A 182 20.54 -10.10 -11.70
CA MET A 182 20.70 -9.45 -13.00
C MET A 182 21.75 -8.32 -12.95
N GLY A 183 22.45 -8.21 -11.85
CA GLY A 183 23.51 -7.25 -11.58
C GLY A 183 24.25 -7.61 -10.31
N PRO A 184 24.96 -6.66 -9.66
CA PRO A 184 25.58 -6.88 -8.38
C PRO A 184 24.58 -7.35 -7.31
N CYS A 185 25.02 -8.28 -6.48
CA CYS A 185 24.30 -8.76 -5.30
C CYS A 185 25.35 -9.03 -4.20
N ILE A 186 25.64 -8.03 -3.38
CA ILE A 186 26.83 -7.97 -2.55
C ILE A 186 26.48 -8.04 -1.06
N ALA A 187 27.36 -8.63 -0.28
CA ALA A 187 27.31 -8.72 1.18
C ALA A 187 26.04 -9.43 1.70
N GLY A 188 25.40 -8.90 2.72
CA GLY A 188 24.16 -9.45 3.28
C GLY A 188 23.03 -9.60 2.25
N GLY A 189 22.99 -8.73 1.22
CA GLY A 189 22.01 -8.82 0.13
C GLY A 189 22.02 -10.16 -0.61
N ALA A 190 23.15 -10.88 -0.64
CA ALA A 190 23.28 -12.20 -1.26
C ALA A 190 22.40 -13.28 -0.59
N TYR A 191 22.02 -13.09 0.66
CA TYR A 191 21.13 -14.04 1.34
C TYR A 191 19.67 -13.98 0.84
N LEU A 192 19.21 -12.86 0.29
CA LEU A 192 17.85 -12.77 -0.29
C LEU A 192 17.67 -13.80 -1.43
N PRO A 193 18.50 -13.83 -2.51
CA PRO A 193 18.41 -14.87 -3.50
C PRO A 193 18.74 -16.25 -2.94
N ALA A 194 19.74 -16.39 -2.07
CA ALA A 194 20.13 -17.68 -1.52
C ALA A 194 19.03 -18.37 -0.69
N LEU A 195 18.10 -17.62 -0.13
CA LEU A 195 16.93 -18.11 0.61
C LEU A 195 15.70 -18.30 -0.29
N SER A 196 15.78 -17.96 -1.58
CA SER A 196 14.70 -18.21 -2.56
C SER A 196 14.74 -19.68 -3.05
N ASP A 197 13.63 -20.15 -3.63
CA ASP A 197 13.51 -21.53 -4.11
C ASP A 197 14.22 -21.75 -5.45
N VAL A 198 14.22 -20.72 -6.30
CA VAL A 198 14.88 -20.73 -7.61
C VAL A 198 15.77 -19.52 -7.74
N ILE A 199 17.02 -19.76 -8.15
CA ILE A 199 18.03 -18.71 -8.37
C ILE A 199 18.51 -18.79 -9.81
N ILE A 200 18.32 -17.69 -10.56
CA ILE A 200 18.79 -17.53 -11.93
C ILE A 200 19.82 -16.41 -11.93
N MET A 201 20.98 -16.62 -12.54
CA MET A 201 22.02 -15.58 -12.69
C MET A 201 22.26 -15.26 -14.15
N VAL A 202 22.40 -13.97 -14.48
CA VAL A 202 22.70 -13.52 -15.84
C VAL A 202 24.21 -13.49 -16.08
N GLU A 203 24.69 -14.10 -17.15
CA GLU A 203 26.10 -14.11 -17.52
C GLU A 203 26.68 -12.70 -17.61
N LYS A 204 27.92 -12.53 -17.19
CA LYS A 204 28.75 -11.32 -17.37
C LYS A 204 28.25 -10.07 -16.63
N THR A 205 26.94 -9.92 -16.43
CA THR A 205 26.35 -8.74 -15.78
C THR A 205 26.06 -8.98 -14.30
N SER A 206 25.82 -10.22 -13.89
CA SER A 206 25.54 -10.56 -12.50
C SER A 206 26.80 -10.91 -11.71
N PHE A 207 26.73 -10.57 -10.44
CA PHE A 207 27.71 -10.96 -9.44
C PHE A 207 27.00 -11.24 -8.12
N MET A 208 27.36 -12.33 -7.47
CA MET A 208 26.85 -12.65 -6.13
C MET A 208 28.01 -13.03 -5.22
N GLY A 209 28.13 -12.39 -4.06
CA GLY A 209 29.20 -12.70 -3.12
C GLY A 209 29.14 -11.89 -1.83
N LEU A 210 29.71 -12.43 -0.75
CA LEU A 210 29.78 -11.76 0.55
C LEU A 210 30.74 -10.58 0.55
N GLY A 211 31.67 -10.55 -0.38
CA GLY A 211 32.59 -9.43 -0.59
C GLY A 211 32.95 -9.27 -2.05
N GLY A 212 33.01 -8.04 -2.52
CA GLY A 212 33.48 -7.73 -3.86
C GLY A 212 35.04 -7.88 -3.97
N PRO A 213 35.60 -7.86 -5.20
CA PRO A 213 37.04 -8.04 -5.44
C PRO A 213 37.95 -7.15 -4.60
N ASN A 214 37.56 -5.88 -4.38
CA ASN A 214 38.36 -4.95 -3.57
C ASN A 214 38.41 -5.35 -2.08
N LEU A 215 37.29 -5.84 -1.53
CA LEU A 215 37.24 -6.31 -0.14
C LEU A 215 38.05 -7.58 0.02
N VAL A 216 37.96 -8.52 -0.92
CA VAL A 216 38.75 -9.74 -0.94
C VAL A 216 40.25 -9.43 -1.00
N LYS A 217 40.65 -8.51 -1.89
CA LYS A 217 42.03 -8.06 -1.97
C LYS A 217 42.52 -7.43 -0.67
N GLY A 218 41.72 -6.61 -0.03
CA GLY A 218 42.05 -5.99 1.26
C GLY A 218 42.18 -7.02 2.41
N ALA A 219 41.28 -7.98 2.45
CA ALA A 219 41.20 -8.97 3.53
C ALA A 219 42.21 -10.14 3.38
N THR A 220 42.47 -10.58 2.16
CA THR A 220 43.24 -11.80 1.88
C THR A 220 44.50 -11.57 1.03
N GLY A 221 44.67 -10.39 0.46
CA GLY A 221 45.71 -10.08 -0.52
C GLY A 221 45.47 -10.63 -1.92
N GLN A 222 44.40 -11.40 -2.12
CA GLN A 222 44.10 -12.07 -3.39
C GLN A 222 43.49 -11.05 -4.40
N SER A 223 44.13 -10.95 -5.57
CA SER A 223 43.58 -10.16 -6.69
C SER A 223 42.81 -11.10 -7.61
N ILE A 224 41.50 -10.93 -7.67
CA ILE A 224 40.58 -11.75 -8.47
C ILE A 224 39.57 -10.86 -9.16
N ASP A 225 39.18 -11.17 -10.38
CA ASP A 225 38.14 -10.44 -11.09
C ASP A 225 36.72 -10.83 -10.60
N GLN A 226 35.74 -10.01 -10.94
CA GLN A 226 34.36 -10.17 -10.48
C GLN A 226 33.72 -11.49 -10.96
N GLU A 227 33.94 -11.86 -12.21
CA GLU A 227 33.35 -13.07 -12.82
C GLU A 227 33.92 -14.33 -12.19
N SER A 228 35.24 -14.38 -11.99
CA SER A 228 35.92 -15.51 -11.33
C SER A 228 35.61 -15.61 -9.84
N LEU A 229 35.28 -14.50 -9.16
CA LEU A 229 34.96 -14.49 -7.72
C LEU A 229 33.53 -14.91 -7.42
N GLY A 230 32.57 -14.48 -8.23
CA GLY A 230 31.14 -14.68 -7.94
C GLY A 230 30.24 -14.51 -9.14
N GLY A 231 30.71 -14.84 -10.35
CA GLY A 231 29.92 -14.82 -11.58
C GLY A 231 28.96 -16.01 -11.70
N ALA A 232 28.09 -15.94 -12.70
CA ALA A 232 27.02 -16.91 -12.90
C ALA A 232 27.52 -18.35 -13.06
N HIS A 233 28.58 -18.56 -13.83
CA HIS A 233 29.13 -19.89 -14.09
C HIS A 233 29.81 -20.50 -12.86
N LEU A 234 30.52 -19.70 -12.07
CA LEU A 234 31.10 -20.17 -10.79
C LEU A 234 30.00 -20.69 -9.86
N HIS A 235 28.94 -19.91 -9.72
CA HIS A 235 27.84 -20.27 -8.83
C HIS A 235 26.95 -21.39 -9.34
N ASN A 236 26.89 -21.62 -10.63
CA ASN A 236 26.15 -22.75 -11.19
C ASN A 236 26.96 -24.04 -11.18
N ALA A 237 28.22 -24.01 -11.67
CA ALA A 237 29.00 -25.21 -11.90
C ALA A 237 29.82 -25.67 -10.67
N THR A 238 30.23 -24.72 -9.80
CA THR A 238 31.17 -25.02 -8.70
C THR A 238 30.50 -24.93 -7.34
N SER A 239 29.89 -23.80 -6.99
CA SER A 239 29.33 -23.63 -5.65
C SER A 239 27.88 -24.16 -5.52
N GLY A 240 27.18 -24.37 -6.63
CA GLY A 240 25.81 -24.84 -6.64
C GLY A 240 24.76 -23.81 -6.14
N VAL A 241 25.16 -22.56 -5.94
CA VAL A 241 24.26 -21.50 -5.45
C VAL A 241 23.26 -21.09 -6.52
N ALA A 242 23.70 -20.90 -7.78
CA ALA A 242 22.80 -20.60 -8.88
C ALA A 242 22.25 -21.88 -9.49
N HIS A 243 20.94 -21.97 -9.61
CA HIS A 243 20.27 -23.12 -10.22
C HIS A 243 20.30 -23.06 -11.74
N TYR A 244 20.26 -21.85 -12.30
CA TYR A 244 20.23 -21.62 -13.75
C TYR A 244 21.08 -20.43 -14.15
N VAL A 245 21.63 -20.48 -15.37
CA VAL A 245 22.39 -19.40 -15.98
C VAL A 245 21.62 -18.89 -17.19
N ALA A 246 21.39 -17.60 -17.25
CA ALA A 246 20.72 -16.91 -18.34
C ALA A 246 21.73 -16.10 -19.17
N LYS A 247 21.56 -16.07 -20.49
CA LYS A 247 22.47 -15.39 -21.41
C LYS A 247 22.42 -13.85 -21.32
N ASN A 248 21.24 -13.32 -20.99
CA ASN A 248 20.96 -11.89 -20.87
C ASN A 248 19.65 -11.68 -20.08
N ASP A 249 19.29 -10.42 -19.85
CA ASP A 249 18.07 -10.05 -19.12
C ASP A 249 16.80 -10.68 -19.74
N GLU A 250 16.63 -10.62 -21.07
CA GLU A 250 15.45 -11.18 -21.76
C GLU A 250 15.33 -12.68 -21.51
N ASN A 251 16.41 -13.42 -21.72
CA ASN A 251 16.41 -14.85 -21.50
C ASN A 251 16.12 -15.21 -20.03
N CYS A 252 16.63 -14.41 -19.09
CA CYS A 252 16.35 -14.59 -17.67
C CYS A 252 14.85 -14.44 -17.37
N LEU A 253 14.21 -13.42 -17.93
CA LEU A 253 12.77 -13.18 -17.75
C LEU A 253 11.93 -14.29 -18.40
N ASP A 254 12.33 -14.79 -19.57
CA ASP A 254 11.68 -15.94 -20.22
C ASP A 254 11.80 -17.24 -19.39
N MET A 255 12.93 -17.43 -18.72
CA MET A 255 13.12 -18.56 -17.79
C MET A 255 12.23 -18.43 -16.55
N ILE A 256 12.03 -17.23 -16.00
CA ILE A 256 11.07 -17.00 -14.92
C ILE A 256 9.66 -17.35 -15.43
N ARG A 257 9.23 -16.86 -16.57
CA ARG A 257 7.92 -17.18 -17.16
C ARG A 257 7.75 -18.68 -17.36
N ALA A 258 8.79 -19.37 -17.83
CA ALA A 258 8.77 -20.83 -17.98
C ALA A 258 8.54 -21.57 -16.65
N ARG A 259 9.12 -21.07 -15.54
CA ARG A 259 8.86 -21.63 -14.18
C ARG A 259 7.42 -21.39 -13.74
N PHE A 260 6.83 -20.23 -14.06
CA PHE A 260 5.43 -19.96 -13.74
C PHE A 260 4.45 -20.88 -14.47
N ARG A 261 4.73 -21.27 -15.74
CA ARG A 261 3.91 -22.26 -16.48
C ARG A 261 3.88 -23.64 -15.82
N GLN A 262 4.86 -23.96 -14.98
CA GLN A 262 4.94 -25.23 -14.26
C GLN A 262 4.16 -25.24 -12.91
N LEU A 263 3.71 -24.09 -12.44
CA LEU A 263 2.90 -24.00 -11.24
C LEU A 263 1.45 -24.47 -11.53
N PRO A 264 0.66 -24.93 -10.52
CA PRO A 264 -0.73 -25.31 -10.66
C PRO A 264 -1.60 -24.19 -11.25
N ALA A 265 -2.66 -24.47 -11.99
CA ALA A 265 -3.49 -23.45 -12.66
C ALA A 265 -4.08 -22.42 -11.67
N PRO A 266 -4.16 -21.12 -12.02
CA PRO A 266 -4.78 -20.11 -11.17
C PRO A 266 -6.30 -20.37 -11.04
N PRO A 267 -6.96 -19.86 -9.98
CA PRO A 267 -8.42 -19.96 -9.85
C PRO A 267 -9.13 -19.25 -11.00
N SER A 268 -10.32 -19.76 -11.36
CA SER A 268 -11.17 -19.12 -12.38
C SER A 268 -11.73 -17.79 -11.86
N ARG A 269 -11.88 -16.82 -12.76
CA ARG A 269 -12.49 -15.52 -12.47
C ARG A 269 -13.99 -15.56 -12.77
N PRO A 270 -14.84 -14.86 -12.00
CA PRO A 270 -16.24 -14.68 -12.35
C PRO A 270 -16.38 -13.83 -13.61
N LYS A 271 -17.57 -13.81 -14.19
CA LYS A 271 -17.84 -12.88 -15.29
C LYS A 271 -17.85 -11.45 -14.76
N PRO A 272 -17.17 -10.51 -15.44
CA PRO A 272 -17.24 -9.09 -15.11
C PRO A 272 -18.69 -8.59 -15.16
N THR A 273 -19.01 -7.66 -14.26
CA THR A 273 -20.30 -6.95 -14.22
C THR A 273 -20.00 -5.44 -14.23
N GLU A 274 -20.88 -4.64 -14.81
CA GLU A 274 -20.69 -3.19 -14.89
C GLU A 274 -21.19 -2.49 -13.62
N PRO A 275 -20.60 -1.34 -13.23
CA PRO A 275 -21.10 -0.51 -12.14
C PRO A 275 -22.43 0.17 -12.56
N ALA A 276 -23.24 0.60 -11.57
CA ALA A 276 -24.52 1.24 -11.81
C ALA A 276 -24.38 2.63 -12.48
N GLN A 277 -23.26 3.30 -12.25
CA GLN A 277 -22.93 4.60 -12.84
C GLN A 277 -21.53 4.60 -13.43
N PRO A 278 -21.29 5.34 -14.52
CA PRO A 278 -19.96 5.41 -15.13
C PRO A 278 -18.96 6.12 -14.20
N LEU A 279 -17.71 5.66 -14.21
CA LEU A 279 -16.61 6.21 -13.41
C LEU A 279 -16.28 7.67 -13.76
N ASP A 280 -16.55 8.13 -14.96
CA ASP A 280 -16.21 9.49 -15.42
C ASP A 280 -16.76 10.60 -14.51
N GLY A 281 -17.90 10.36 -13.85
CA GLY A 281 -18.52 11.30 -12.90
C GLY A 281 -17.87 11.33 -11.51
N ILE A 282 -16.93 10.45 -11.18
CA ILE A 282 -16.40 10.28 -9.82
C ILE A 282 -15.67 11.53 -9.31
N TYR A 283 -15.04 12.30 -10.19
CA TYR A 283 -14.36 13.54 -9.83
C TYR A 283 -15.28 14.64 -9.31
N ALA A 284 -16.55 14.62 -9.66
CA ALA A 284 -17.51 15.61 -9.23
C ALA A 284 -18.19 15.27 -7.89
N VAL A 285 -17.91 14.12 -7.30
CA VAL A 285 -18.60 13.66 -6.08
C VAL A 285 -18.11 14.41 -4.84
N LEU A 286 -16.79 14.41 -4.58
CA LEU A 286 -16.25 15.05 -3.38
C LEU A 286 -16.14 16.57 -3.56
N PRO A 287 -16.59 17.37 -2.57
CA PRO A 287 -16.39 18.81 -2.57
C PRO A 287 -14.91 19.16 -2.37
N ALA A 288 -14.48 20.32 -2.90
CA ALA A 288 -13.13 20.84 -2.69
C ALA A 288 -12.84 21.17 -1.22
N ASP A 289 -13.84 21.69 -0.49
CA ASP A 289 -13.74 21.79 0.97
C ASP A 289 -14.09 20.43 1.59
N HIS A 290 -13.08 19.77 2.11
CA HIS A 290 -13.16 18.43 2.70
C HIS A 290 -14.18 18.29 3.85
N ARG A 291 -14.65 19.41 4.44
CA ARG A 291 -15.62 19.45 5.54
C ARG A 291 -17.07 19.39 5.05
N LEU A 292 -17.30 19.72 3.79
CA LEU A 292 -18.65 19.76 3.23
C LEU A 292 -19.20 18.34 2.98
N PRO A 293 -20.51 18.15 3.14
CA PRO A 293 -21.15 16.87 2.89
C PRO A 293 -21.22 16.53 1.40
N TYR A 294 -21.26 15.25 1.12
CA TYR A 294 -21.54 14.65 -0.18
C TYR A 294 -22.28 13.31 0.04
N ASN A 295 -22.80 12.74 -1.04
CA ASN A 295 -23.47 11.45 -1.00
C ASN A 295 -22.47 10.32 -1.29
N ILE A 296 -22.23 9.44 -0.30
CA ILE A 296 -21.29 8.31 -0.46
C ILE A 296 -21.79 7.29 -1.48
N GLU A 297 -23.10 7.15 -1.65
CA GLU A 297 -23.71 6.27 -2.64
C GLU A 297 -23.27 6.63 -4.06
N ASP A 298 -22.98 7.91 -4.33
CA ASP A 298 -22.43 8.35 -5.62
C ASP A 298 -21.00 7.83 -5.88
N VAL A 299 -20.24 7.52 -4.83
CA VAL A 299 -18.95 6.83 -4.93
C VAL A 299 -19.18 5.34 -5.14
N LEU A 300 -20.00 4.72 -4.28
CA LEU A 300 -20.21 3.27 -4.25
C LEU A 300 -20.83 2.75 -5.56
N THR A 301 -21.82 3.45 -6.11
CA THR A 301 -22.48 3.08 -7.38
C THR A 301 -21.59 3.17 -8.62
N ARG A 302 -20.43 3.85 -8.50
CA ARG A 302 -19.41 3.92 -9.56
C ARG A 302 -18.31 2.88 -9.40
N ILE A 303 -18.09 2.39 -8.19
CA ILE A 303 -17.03 1.41 -7.89
C ILE A 303 -17.58 -0.01 -7.92
N PHE A 304 -18.73 -0.26 -7.26
CA PHE A 304 -19.30 -1.59 -7.10
C PHE A 304 -20.31 -1.91 -8.21
N ASP A 305 -20.60 -3.19 -8.37
CA ASP A 305 -21.52 -3.71 -9.37
C ASP A 305 -22.95 -3.19 -9.10
N SER A 306 -23.75 -3.05 -10.17
CA SER A 306 -25.11 -2.52 -10.09
C SER A 306 -26.13 -3.49 -9.49
N ASP A 307 -25.82 -4.77 -9.55
CA ASP A 307 -26.67 -5.84 -9.06
C ASP A 307 -26.23 -6.32 -7.66
N ASP A 308 -27.19 -6.80 -6.90
CA ASP A 308 -26.98 -7.41 -5.56
C ASP A 308 -26.44 -6.45 -4.47
N PHE A 309 -26.61 -5.12 -4.61
CA PHE A 309 -26.24 -4.19 -3.53
C PHE A 309 -27.36 -4.14 -2.49
N ILE A 310 -27.14 -4.77 -1.33
CA ILE A 310 -28.13 -4.88 -0.25
C ILE A 310 -27.57 -4.26 1.01
N GLU A 311 -28.14 -3.14 1.44
CA GLU A 311 -27.75 -2.48 2.68
C GLU A 311 -28.27 -3.22 3.91
N PHE A 312 -27.38 -3.44 4.87
CA PHE A 312 -27.67 -4.04 6.17
C PHE A 312 -28.13 -2.97 7.15
N GLN A 313 -29.29 -3.12 7.75
CA GLN A 313 -29.88 -2.21 8.75
C GLN A 313 -29.84 -0.73 8.32
N PRO A 314 -30.48 -0.34 7.20
CA PRO A 314 -30.37 1.03 6.67
C PRO A 314 -30.90 2.11 7.61
N GLU A 315 -31.89 1.78 8.45
CA GLU A 315 -32.50 2.73 9.40
C GLU A 315 -31.80 2.77 10.76
N PHE A 316 -30.97 1.76 11.08
CA PHE A 316 -30.21 1.71 12.32
C PHE A 316 -28.78 2.22 12.09
N ALA A 317 -28.36 3.23 12.85
CA ALA A 317 -27.06 3.89 12.71
C ALA A 317 -26.75 4.23 11.23
N PRO A 318 -27.58 5.04 10.56
CA PRO A 318 -27.49 5.29 9.12
C PRO A 318 -26.19 6.00 8.70
N GLU A 319 -25.45 6.61 9.62
CA GLU A 319 -24.15 7.24 9.37
C GLU A 319 -23.06 6.22 9.01
N MET A 320 -23.25 4.95 9.34
CA MET A 320 -22.41 3.83 8.91
C MET A 320 -23.16 2.95 7.93
N LEU A 321 -22.80 3.02 6.66
CA LEU A 321 -23.30 2.14 5.63
C LEU A 321 -22.57 0.79 5.73
N CYS A 322 -23.33 -0.28 5.89
CA CYS A 322 -22.86 -1.66 5.77
C CYS A 322 -23.71 -2.34 4.68
N ALA A 323 -23.09 -2.92 3.68
CA ALA A 323 -23.82 -3.57 2.58
C ALA A 323 -23.12 -4.82 2.07
N ASN A 324 -23.89 -5.78 1.60
CA ASN A 324 -23.39 -6.85 0.75
C ASN A 324 -23.53 -6.43 -0.70
N GLY A 325 -22.54 -6.75 -1.52
CA GLY A 325 -22.53 -6.38 -2.93
C GLY A 325 -21.53 -7.22 -3.71
N ARG A 326 -21.19 -6.75 -4.91
CA ARG A 326 -20.17 -7.37 -5.75
C ARG A 326 -19.18 -6.32 -6.26
N LEU A 327 -17.97 -6.77 -6.52
CA LEU A 327 -16.96 -6.00 -7.25
C LEU A 327 -16.45 -6.87 -8.40
N ASN A 328 -16.77 -6.47 -9.62
CA ASN A 328 -16.41 -7.20 -10.83
C ASN A 328 -16.81 -8.68 -10.78
N GLY A 329 -18.04 -8.95 -10.30
CA GLY A 329 -18.63 -10.27 -10.11
C GLY A 329 -18.26 -10.97 -8.81
N HIS A 330 -17.23 -10.55 -8.10
CA HIS A 330 -16.82 -11.15 -6.82
C HIS A 330 -17.68 -10.61 -5.66
N PRO A 331 -18.24 -11.47 -4.80
CA PRO A 331 -19.00 -11.04 -3.63
C PRO A 331 -18.09 -10.33 -2.62
N VAL A 332 -18.57 -9.19 -2.08
CA VAL A 332 -17.85 -8.38 -1.08
C VAL A 332 -18.82 -7.84 -0.04
N ALA A 333 -18.33 -7.67 1.19
CA ALA A 333 -18.96 -6.85 2.21
C ALA A 333 -18.37 -5.44 2.13
N ILE A 334 -19.22 -4.42 2.21
CA ILE A 334 -18.83 -3.01 2.05
C ILE A 334 -19.18 -2.28 3.33
N ILE A 335 -18.20 -1.56 3.91
CA ILE A 335 -18.39 -0.70 5.07
C ILE A 335 -17.92 0.70 4.69
N ALA A 336 -18.82 1.68 4.78
CA ALA A 336 -18.52 3.06 4.38
C ALA A 336 -19.11 4.08 5.36
N ASN A 337 -18.45 5.24 5.48
CA ASN A 337 -18.96 6.36 6.27
C ASN A 337 -19.80 7.28 5.39
N ARG A 338 -21.05 7.58 5.79
CA ARG A 338 -21.84 8.66 5.20
C ARG A 338 -21.42 10.00 5.78
N ARG A 339 -21.49 11.06 4.98
CA ARG A 339 -21.19 12.44 5.40
C ARG A 339 -22.47 13.28 5.47
N GLY A 340 -22.40 14.38 6.21
CA GLY A 340 -23.51 15.31 6.34
C GLY A 340 -24.37 15.11 7.56
N PHE A 341 -25.52 15.79 7.61
CA PHE A 341 -26.43 15.76 8.76
C PHE A 341 -27.53 14.72 8.55
N LEU A 342 -27.45 13.63 9.28
CA LEU A 342 -28.37 12.48 9.23
C LEU A 342 -29.20 12.47 10.53
N LYS A 343 -30.13 13.39 10.66
CA LYS A 343 -30.92 13.67 11.88
C LYS A 343 -31.18 12.43 12.75
N PRO A 344 -30.82 12.47 14.03
CA PRO A 344 -30.18 13.57 14.77
C PRO A 344 -28.65 13.57 14.70
N ARG A 345 -28.00 12.69 13.94
CA ARG A 345 -26.56 12.42 13.92
C ARG A 345 -25.81 13.17 12.82
N ILE A 346 -24.52 13.26 12.99
CA ILE A 346 -23.57 13.79 12.00
C ILE A 346 -22.79 12.63 11.39
N GLY A 347 -22.77 12.56 10.06
CA GLY A 347 -21.99 11.55 9.34
C GLY A 347 -20.49 11.76 9.44
N GLY A 348 -19.73 10.68 9.25
CA GLY A 348 -18.27 10.64 9.46
C GLY A 348 -17.86 10.45 10.91
N ILE A 349 -18.80 10.34 11.84
CA ILE A 349 -18.56 10.09 13.26
C ILE A 349 -19.09 8.70 13.63
N ILE A 350 -18.32 7.94 14.40
CA ILE A 350 -18.73 6.64 14.90
C ILE A 350 -19.40 6.82 16.27
N TYR A 351 -20.65 6.42 16.39
CA TYR A 351 -21.42 6.39 17.61
C TYR A 351 -21.47 4.98 18.19
N THR A 352 -22.00 4.84 19.39
CA THR A 352 -22.11 3.54 20.07
C THR A 352 -22.85 2.49 19.23
N GLU A 353 -23.96 2.88 18.61
CA GLU A 353 -24.77 1.99 17.78
C GLU A 353 -24.09 1.70 16.44
N SER A 354 -23.39 2.68 15.84
CA SER A 354 -22.63 2.45 14.62
C SER A 354 -21.50 1.45 14.85
N ALA A 355 -20.79 1.55 15.97
CA ALA A 355 -19.74 0.59 16.34
C ALA A 355 -20.30 -0.84 16.46
N ARG A 356 -21.44 -1.01 17.17
CA ARG A 356 -22.10 -2.32 17.31
C ARG A 356 -22.62 -2.87 15.98
N LYS A 357 -23.23 -2.01 15.14
CA LYS A 357 -23.66 -2.40 13.78
C LYS A 357 -22.52 -2.96 12.96
N VAL A 358 -21.39 -2.26 12.95
CA VAL A 358 -20.20 -2.69 12.20
C VAL A 358 -19.62 -3.97 12.75
N ALA A 359 -19.49 -4.11 14.08
CA ALA A 359 -18.99 -5.33 14.71
C ALA A 359 -19.83 -6.55 14.28
N TYR A 360 -21.15 -6.47 14.41
CA TYR A 360 -22.05 -7.55 13.98
C TYR A 360 -21.95 -7.85 12.47
N PHE A 361 -21.82 -6.82 11.64
CA PHE A 361 -21.71 -6.99 10.19
C PHE A 361 -20.39 -7.66 9.80
N VAL A 362 -19.27 -7.30 10.45
CA VAL A 362 -17.96 -7.94 10.26
C VAL A 362 -18.02 -9.44 10.63
N GLU A 363 -18.64 -9.79 11.76
CA GLU A 363 -18.85 -11.20 12.13
C GLU A 363 -19.68 -11.95 11.08
N THR A 364 -20.67 -11.30 10.49
CA THR A 364 -21.49 -11.89 9.44
C THR A 364 -20.67 -12.16 8.18
N ALA A 365 -19.82 -11.20 7.78
CA ALA A 365 -18.89 -11.37 6.66
C ALA A 365 -17.87 -12.49 6.94
N GLU A 366 -17.35 -12.56 8.17
CA GLU A 366 -16.44 -13.63 8.61
C GLU A 366 -17.09 -15.01 8.47
N ARG A 367 -18.31 -15.21 9.00
CA ARG A 367 -19.05 -16.48 8.88
C ARG A 367 -19.32 -16.87 7.42
N ALA A 368 -19.59 -15.89 6.56
CA ALA A 368 -19.80 -16.10 5.13
C ALA A 368 -18.50 -16.30 4.34
N GLY A 369 -17.34 -16.01 4.92
CA GLY A 369 -16.06 -16.00 4.23
C GLY A 369 -15.98 -14.91 3.15
N THR A 370 -16.68 -13.79 3.34
CA THR A 370 -16.79 -12.69 2.38
C THR A 370 -15.72 -11.63 2.66
N PRO A 371 -14.86 -11.27 1.69
CA PRO A 371 -13.90 -10.18 1.84
C PRO A 371 -14.60 -8.85 2.15
N ILE A 372 -13.95 -8.00 2.96
CA ILE A 372 -14.50 -6.70 3.38
C ILE A 372 -13.72 -5.58 2.70
N ILE A 373 -14.44 -4.64 2.10
CA ILE A 373 -13.89 -3.39 1.57
C ILE A 373 -14.38 -2.23 2.44
N TYR A 374 -13.44 -1.53 3.08
CA TYR A 374 -13.70 -0.33 3.85
C TYR A 374 -13.51 0.89 2.96
N VAL A 375 -14.55 1.69 2.77
CA VAL A 375 -14.48 3.00 2.10
C VAL A 375 -14.51 4.07 3.18
N GLN A 376 -13.35 4.62 3.49
CA GLN A 376 -13.11 5.38 4.71
C GLN A 376 -13.21 6.89 4.48
N ASP A 377 -14.12 7.53 5.24
CA ASP A 377 -14.21 8.97 5.47
C ASP A 377 -14.67 9.23 6.91
N VAL A 378 -13.78 8.98 7.88
CA VAL A 378 -14.08 9.00 9.31
C VAL A 378 -13.34 10.12 10.04
N SER A 379 -14.09 10.92 10.80
CA SER A 379 -13.53 12.00 11.62
C SER A 379 -13.19 11.56 13.06
N GLY A 380 -13.62 10.37 13.46
CA GLY A 380 -13.37 9.82 14.79
C GLY A 380 -14.61 9.20 15.44
N PHE A 381 -14.48 8.82 16.72
CA PHE A 381 -15.61 8.44 17.55
C PHE A 381 -16.28 9.66 18.17
N MET A 382 -17.57 9.54 18.47
CA MET A 382 -18.29 10.56 19.23
C MET A 382 -17.71 10.70 20.63
N VAL A 383 -17.63 11.93 21.10
CA VAL A 383 -17.10 12.29 22.44
C VAL A 383 -18.15 13.03 23.25
N GLY A 384 -17.98 13.05 24.56
CA GLY A 384 -18.85 13.80 25.48
C GLY A 384 -19.68 12.89 26.39
N LEU A 385 -20.31 13.49 27.39
CA LEU A 385 -21.00 12.81 28.47
C LEU A 385 -22.03 11.77 27.98
N GLU A 386 -22.79 12.11 26.95
CA GLU A 386 -23.80 11.22 26.38
C GLU A 386 -23.15 9.97 25.77
N ALA A 387 -22.15 10.14 24.92
CA ALA A 387 -21.44 9.03 24.29
C ALA A 387 -20.76 8.12 25.32
N GLU A 388 -20.12 8.70 26.34
CA GLU A 388 -19.49 7.94 27.42
C GLU A 388 -20.52 7.15 28.24
N SER A 389 -21.64 7.77 28.58
CA SER A 389 -22.72 7.12 29.34
C SER A 389 -23.42 5.99 28.56
N GLN A 390 -23.43 6.07 27.23
CA GLN A 390 -23.93 5.01 26.34
C GLN A 390 -22.92 3.88 26.11
N GLY A 391 -21.69 4.02 26.64
CA GLY A 391 -20.65 3.00 26.56
C GLY A 391 -19.89 2.97 25.22
N ILE A 392 -19.60 4.15 24.66
CA ILE A 392 -18.85 4.28 23.39
C ILE A 392 -17.49 3.56 23.42
N ILE A 393 -16.77 3.60 24.55
CA ILE A 393 -15.48 2.91 24.70
C ILE A 393 -15.67 1.39 24.54
N ARG A 394 -16.71 0.81 25.18
CA ARG A 394 -16.98 -0.63 25.09
C ARG A 394 -17.38 -1.04 23.68
N ALA A 395 -18.27 -0.28 23.04
CA ALA A 395 -18.71 -0.56 21.67
C ALA A 395 -17.58 -0.36 20.65
N GLY A 396 -16.74 0.65 20.85
CA GLY A 396 -15.55 0.87 20.04
C GLY A 396 -14.53 -0.26 20.17
N ALA A 397 -14.30 -0.76 21.38
CA ALA A 397 -13.43 -1.91 21.63
C ALA A 397 -13.97 -3.18 20.93
N GLU A 398 -15.27 -3.44 21.01
CA GLU A 398 -15.93 -4.56 20.31
C GLU A 398 -15.76 -4.47 18.78
N MET A 399 -15.95 -3.28 18.19
CA MET A 399 -15.73 -3.04 16.76
C MET A 399 -14.27 -3.31 16.37
N VAL A 400 -13.30 -2.81 17.14
CA VAL A 400 -11.87 -3.00 16.89
C VAL A 400 -11.48 -4.46 17.04
N GLU A 401 -11.95 -5.15 18.09
CA GLU A 401 -11.66 -6.57 18.34
C GLU A 401 -12.19 -7.44 17.20
N THR A 402 -13.46 -7.26 16.84
CA THR A 402 -14.11 -8.04 15.77
C THR A 402 -13.39 -7.83 14.43
N MET A 403 -13.07 -6.60 14.08
CA MET A 403 -12.32 -6.27 12.86
C MET A 403 -10.92 -6.87 12.89
N SER A 404 -10.21 -6.80 14.04
CA SER A 404 -8.84 -7.30 14.18
C SER A 404 -8.75 -8.82 14.07
N CYS A 405 -9.74 -9.52 14.64
CA CYS A 405 -9.79 -10.98 14.67
C CYS A 405 -10.39 -11.60 13.39
N ALA A 406 -11.02 -10.80 12.52
CA ALA A 406 -11.58 -11.31 11.28
C ALA A 406 -10.49 -11.90 10.36
N SER A 407 -10.71 -13.16 9.92
CA SER A 407 -9.78 -13.88 9.05
C SER A 407 -10.02 -13.60 7.56
N VAL A 408 -11.18 -13.03 7.20
CA VAL A 408 -11.49 -12.63 5.83
C VAL A 408 -10.59 -11.49 5.36
N PRO A 409 -10.27 -11.43 4.05
CA PRO A 409 -9.50 -10.32 3.50
C PRO A 409 -10.13 -8.96 3.78
N ARG A 410 -9.30 -7.97 4.08
CA ARG A 410 -9.69 -6.58 4.31
C ARG A 410 -8.91 -5.66 3.39
N ILE A 411 -9.62 -4.83 2.64
CA ILE A 411 -9.06 -3.82 1.74
C ILE A 411 -9.62 -2.48 2.16
N VAL A 412 -8.77 -1.46 2.26
CA VAL A 412 -9.14 -0.11 2.69
C VAL A 412 -8.94 0.88 1.56
N LEU A 413 -9.93 1.70 1.29
CA LEU A 413 -9.86 2.86 0.43
C LEU A 413 -10.21 4.11 1.24
N THR A 414 -9.23 4.95 1.54
CA THR A 414 -9.43 6.25 2.19
C THR A 414 -9.71 7.30 1.13
N ILE A 415 -10.91 7.88 1.15
CA ILE A 415 -11.34 8.84 0.12
C ILE A 415 -11.28 10.30 0.62
N ASN A 416 -11.37 10.52 1.93
CA ASN A 416 -11.30 11.83 2.56
C ASN A 416 -10.65 11.69 3.96
N HIS A 417 -11.37 11.85 5.07
CA HIS A 417 -10.79 11.78 6.40
C HIS A 417 -10.51 10.35 6.88
N ALA A 418 -9.42 10.21 7.61
CA ALA A 418 -9.06 9.03 8.36
C ALA A 418 -8.44 9.49 9.69
N SER A 419 -9.30 9.87 10.67
CA SER A 419 -8.87 10.60 11.84
C SER A 419 -8.97 9.78 13.14
N GLY A 420 -7.93 9.91 13.98
CA GLY A 420 -7.88 9.37 15.34
C GLY A 420 -8.18 7.87 15.44
N ALA A 421 -8.87 7.46 16.52
CA ALA A 421 -9.25 6.06 16.69
C ALA A 421 -10.27 5.55 15.65
N GLY A 422 -10.97 6.44 14.94
CA GLY A 422 -11.84 6.08 13.82
C GLY A 422 -11.07 5.44 12.68
N TYR A 423 -9.87 5.95 12.36
CA TYR A 423 -8.94 5.33 11.42
C TYR A 423 -8.61 3.88 11.81
N TYR A 424 -8.36 3.64 13.09
CA TYR A 424 -8.06 2.30 13.59
C TYR A 424 -9.26 1.37 13.44
N ALA A 425 -10.44 1.79 13.84
CA ALA A 425 -11.67 1.00 13.79
C ALA A 425 -12.15 0.67 12.36
N MET A 426 -11.72 1.45 11.36
CA MET A 426 -11.97 1.23 9.94
C MET A 426 -10.81 0.47 9.26
N ALA A 427 -10.19 -0.47 9.96
CA ALA A 427 -9.10 -1.31 9.49
C ALA A 427 -7.85 -0.52 9.05
N GLY A 428 -7.45 0.49 9.82
CA GLY A 428 -6.20 1.21 9.58
C GLY A 428 -4.99 0.29 9.45
N GLN A 429 -3.90 0.78 8.86
CA GLN A 429 -2.72 -0.03 8.49
C GLN A 429 -2.14 -0.87 9.65
N GLY A 430 -2.19 -0.35 10.90
CA GLY A 430 -1.73 -1.06 12.09
C GLY A 430 -2.52 -2.33 12.43
N PHE A 431 -3.64 -2.58 11.76
CA PHE A 431 -4.49 -3.77 11.91
C PHE A 431 -4.35 -4.76 10.76
N ASP A 432 -3.27 -4.65 10.02
CA ASP A 432 -2.89 -5.62 9.00
C ASP A 432 -3.93 -5.88 7.89
N PRO A 433 -4.56 -4.86 7.28
CA PRO A 433 -5.36 -5.09 6.09
C PRO A 433 -4.49 -5.66 4.95
N ASN A 434 -5.11 -6.36 4.02
CA ASN A 434 -4.41 -6.89 2.85
C ASN A 434 -3.83 -5.76 2.00
N PHE A 435 -4.65 -4.71 1.78
CA PHE A 435 -4.24 -3.51 1.04
C PHE A 435 -4.85 -2.24 1.64
N THR A 436 -4.11 -1.14 1.48
CA THR A 436 -4.55 0.21 1.86
C THR A 436 -4.29 1.18 0.70
N PHE A 437 -5.35 1.77 0.17
CA PHE A 437 -5.28 2.78 -0.88
C PHE A 437 -5.86 4.10 -0.39
N SER A 438 -5.40 5.19 -0.97
CA SER A 438 -5.89 6.53 -0.66
C SER A 438 -6.17 7.30 -1.95
N TRP A 439 -7.21 8.12 -1.96
CA TRP A 439 -7.35 9.15 -2.98
C TRP A 439 -6.45 10.35 -2.67
N PRO A 440 -6.16 11.23 -3.65
CA PRO A 440 -5.40 12.45 -3.41
C PRO A 440 -6.04 13.42 -2.40
N THR A 441 -7.33 13.25 -2.13
CA THR A 441 -8.11 13.98 -1.12
C THR A 441 -8.03 13.40 0.27
N ALA A 442 -7.37 12.26 0.47
CA ALA A 442 -7.29 11.61 1.77
C ALA A 442 -6.45 12.43 2.76
N ARG A 443 -6.96 12.50 3.99
CA ARG A 443 -6.38 13.23 5.12
C ARG A 443 -6.23 12.26 6.29
N ILE A 444 -4.98 11.87 6.57
CA ILE A 444 -4.69 10.77 7.52
C ILE A 444 -3.92 11.34 8.72
N GLY A 445 -4.52 11.30 9.91
CA GLY A 445 -3.86 11.76 11.13
C GLY A 445 -4.75 11.70 12.37
N VAL A 446 -4.27 12.27 13.47
CA VAL A 446 -5.01 12.22 14.74
C VAL A 446 -6.23 13.14 14.70
N MET A 447 -6.06 14.36 14.18
CA MET A 447 -7.09 15.39 14.11
C MET A 447 -6.72 16.46 13.08
N GLU A 448 -7.68 17.29 12.72
CA GLU A 448 -7.47 18.46 11.84
C GLU A 448 -6.70 19.59 12.55
N GLY A 449 -6.00 20.42 11.79
CA GLY A 449 -5.14 21.51 12.30
C GLY A 449 -5.87 22.49 13.23
N ASP A 450 -7.09 22.87 12.89
CA ASP A 450 -7.91 23.74 13.76
C ASP A 450 -8.27 23.09 15.11
N SER A 451 -8.46 21.77 15.11
CA SER A 451 -8.69 21.01 16.35
C SER A 451 -7.42 20.91 17.18
N ALA A 452 -6.27 20.74 16.54
CA ALA A 452 -4.97 20.75 17.19
C ALA A 452 -4.66 22.12 17.84
N VAL A 453 -4.92 23.21 17.12
CA VAL A 453 -4.77 24.57 17.66
C VAL A 453 -5.64 24.77 18.91
N LYS A 454 -6.90 24.33 18.86
CA LYS A 454 -7.78 24.39 20.04
C LYS A 454 -7.23 23.55 21.20
N ALA A 455 -6.75 22.34 20.93
CA ALA A 455 -6.21 21.47 21.96
C ALA A 455 -4.94 22.02 22.62
N LEU A 456 -4.05 22.62 21.83
CA LEU A 456 -2.74 23.10 22.29
C LEU A 456 -2.80 24.50 22.93
N TYR A 457 -3.60 25.41 22.38
CA TYR A 457 -3.53 26.83 22.71
C TYR A 457 -4.80 27.39 23.38
N SER A 458 -5.86 26.58 23.61
CA SER A 458 -7.13 27.07 24.17
C SER A 458 -6.95 27.77 25.52
N ALA A 459 -6.14 27.23 26.42
CA ALA A 459 -5.93 27.81 27.75
C ALA A 459 -5.30 29.20 27.67
N GLU A 460 -4.33 29.41 26.77
CA GLU A 460 -3.64 30.68 26.57
C GLU A 460 -4.55 31.71 25.86
N LEU A 461 -5.25 31.26 24.81
CA LEU A 461 -6.23 32.09 24.11
C LEU A 461 -7.39 32.53 25.00
N ASP A 462 -7.88 31.64 25.88
CA ASP A 462 -8.93 31.97 26.85
C ASP A 462 -8.45 32.98 27.90
N LYS A 463 -7.17 32.88 28.33
CA LYS A 463 -6.57 33.84 29.26
C LYS A 463 -6.47 35.23 28.61
N LEU A 464 -5.93 35.34 27.41
CA LEU A 464 -5.83 36.59 26.65
C LEU A 464 -7.21 37.20 26.40
N LYS A 465 -8.19 36.39 26.02
CA LYS A 465 -9.57 36.84 25.82
C LYS A 465 -10.19 37.41 27.09
N LYS A 466 -9.91 36.80 28.27
CA LYS A 466 -10.40 37.28 29.58
C LYS A 466 -9.72 38.56 30.04
N SER A 467 -8.43 38.74 29.74
CA SER A 467 -7.69 39.96 30.06
C SER A 467 -7.94 41.10 29.08
N GLY A 468 -8.55 40.83 27.92
CA GLY A 468 -8.75 41.81 26.85
C GLY A 468 -7.46 42.16 26.09
N GLU A 469 -6.44 41.34 26.22
CA GLU A 469 -5.14 41.49 25.56
C GLU A 469 -5.19 40.95 24.12
N GLU A 470 -4.46 41.60 23.22
CA GLU A 470 -4.28 41.09 21.86
C GLU A 470 -3.40 39.84 21.87
N ILE A 471 -3.58 38.96 20.88
CA ILE A 471 -2.74 37.77 20.72
C ILE A 471 -1.32 38.23 20.37
N PRO A 472 -0.28 37.87 21.17
CA PRO A 472 1.10 38.18 20.86
C PRO A 472 1.51 37.60 19.50
N GLN A 473 2.37 38.34 18.77
CA GLN A 473 2.81 37.94 17.45
C GLN A 473 3.45 36.53 17.44
N GLU A 474 4.27 36.20 18.43
CA GLU A 474 4.90 34.88 18.56
C GLU A 474 3.88 33.76 18.69
N LEU A 475 2.79 33.98 19.45
CA LEU A 475 1.70 33.01 19.59
C LEU A 475 0.90 32.86 18.30
N ALA A 476 0.63 33.97 17.59
CA ALA A 476 -0.04 33.94 16.30
C ALA A 476 0.79 33.14 15.26
N GLU A 477 2.08 33.40 15.18
CA GLU A 477 3.02 32.67 14.32
C GLU A 477 3.08 31.17 14.67
N ALA A 478 3.11 30.81 15.96
CA ALA A 478 3.09 29.42 16.41
C ALA A 478 1.78 28.71 16.03
N ILE A 479 0.63 29.38 16.14
CA ILE A 479 -0.68 28.87 15.73
C ILE A 479 -0.70 28.62 14.20
N ASP A 480 -0.22 29.58 13.41
CA ASP A 480 -0.21 29.45 11.95
C ASP A 480 0.78 28.37 11.49
N GLN A 481 1.95 28.26 12.15
CA GLN A 481 2.88 27.16 11.90
C GLN A 481 2.26 25.80 12.23
N THR A 482 1.53 25.68 13.34
CA THR A 482 0.82 24.46 13.71
C THR A 482 -0.20 24.06 12.65
N ARG A 483 -1.00 25.01 12.13
CA ARG A 483 -1.92 24.73 11.03
C ARG A 483 -1.18 24.23 9.78
N ALA A 484 -0.12 24.92 9.38
CA ALA A 484 0.67 24.57 8.20
C ALA A 484 1.29 23.16 8.32
N ASP A 485 1.82 22.81 9.50
CA ASP A 485 2.39 21.51 9.76
C ASP A 485 1.33 20.40 9.71
N TYR A 486 0.15 20.63 10.28
CA TYR A 486 -0.94 19.66 10.22
C TYR A 486 -1.48 19.49 8.79
N GLU A 487 -1.63 20.57 8.02
CA GLU A 487 -2.01 20.45 6.60
C GLU A 487 -1.03 19.59 5.81
N ARG A 488 0.27 19.75 6.07
CA ARG A 488 1.31 18.93 5.44
C ARG A 488 1.25 17.47 5.91
N TRP A 489 1.10 17.22 7.22
CA TRP A 489 1.13 15.87 7.79
C TRP A 489 -0.11 15.04 7.45
N LEU A 490 -1.25 15.70 7.25
CA LEU A 490 -2.50 15.04 6.88
C LEU A 490 -2.56 14.65 5.39
N ASP A 491 -1.73 15.25 4.54
CA ASP A 491 -1.76 15.01 3.08
C ASP A 491 -1.47 13.55 2.72
N ALA A 492 -2.25 13.00 1.79
CA ALA A 492 -2.14 11.61 1.34
C ALA A 492 -0.73 11.26 0.82
N LYS A 493 -0.06 12.19 0.13
CA LYS A 493 1.30 11.98 -0.39
C LYS A 493 2.31 11.93 0.74
N TYR A 494 2.12 12.75 1.78
CA TYR A 494 2.97 12.70 2.98
C TYR A 494 2.86 11.35 3.70
N ALA A 495 1.63 10.84 3.85
CA ALA A 495 1.39 9.51 4.41
C ALA A 495 2.02 8.40 3.55
N ALA A 496 1.86 8.49 2.22
CA ALA A 496 2.44 7.53 1.27
C ALA A 496 3.97 7.56 1.26
N ALA A 497 4.59 8.74 1.43
CA ALA A 497 6.05 8.88 1.52
C ALA A 497 6.65 8.11 2.70
N ARG A 498 5.86 7.86 3.74
CA ARG A 498 6.23 7.11 4.95
C ARG A 498 5.69 5.67 4.96
N GLY A 499 5.11 5.25 3.83
CA GLY A 499 4.54 3.91 3.71
C GLY A 499 3.26 3.68 4.51
N HIS A 500 2.53 4.75 4.89
CA HIS A 500 1.27 4.64 5.63
C HIS A 500 0.07 4.24 4.76
N CYS A 501 0.24 4.16 3.45
CA CYS A 501 -0.65 3.49 2.52
C CYS A 501 0.17 2.85 1.40
N ASP A 502 -0.42 1.86 0.73
CA ASP A 502 0.26 1.14 -0.36
C ASP A 502 0.37 2.02 -1.62
N ALA A 503 -0.70 2.76 -1.94
CA ALA A 503 -0.66 3.72 -3.05
C ALA A 503 -1.68 4.86 -2.86
N VAL A 504 -1.36 6.04 -3.38
CA VAL A 504 -2.32 7.10 -3.68
C VAL A 504 -2.78 6.88 -5.12
N ILE A 505 -4.08 6.76 -5.34
CA ILE A 505 -4.63 6.34 -6.64
C ILE A 505 -5.56 7.39 -7.23
N ASP A 506 -5.61 7.46 -8.56
CA ASP A 506 -6.66 8.21 -9.26
C ASP A 506 -8.04 7.63 -8.89
N PRO A 507 -9.02 8.45 -8.46
CA PRO A 507 -10.37 7.97 -8.18
C PRO A 507 -10.99 7.14 -9.31
N ARG A 508 -10.69 7.44 -10.58
CA ARG A 508 -11.18 6.67 -11.73
C ARG A 508 -10.60 5.26 -11.83
N ASP A 509 -9.45 5.04 -11.22
CA ASP A 509 -8.80 3.72 -11.20
C ASP A 509 -9.30 2.84 -10.05
N SER A 510 -10.13 3.38 -9.13
CA SER A 510 -10.53 2.70 -7.89
C SER A 510 -11.13 1.32 -8.16
N ARG A 511 -12.05 1.20 -9.12
CA ARG A 511 -12.69 -0.08 -9.43
C ARG A 511 -11.67 -1.12 -9.93
N GLU A 512 -10.80 -0.75 -10.84
CA GLU A 512 -9.77 -1.66 -11.38
C GLU A 512 -8.77 -2.08 -10.30
N ILE A 513 -8.25 -1.11 -9.54
CA ILE A 513 -7.26 -1.36 -8.48
C ILE A 513 -7.84 -2.23 -7.37
N LEU A 514 -9.05 -1.93 -6.91
CA LEU A 514 -9.73 -2.73 -5.90
C LEU A 514 -10.05 -4.15 -6.42
N THR A 515 -10.39 -4.30 -7.70
CA THR A 515 -10.59 -5.61 -8.32
C THR A 515 -9.29 -6.42 -8.33
N ILE A 516 -8.18 -5.83 -8.77
CA ILE A 516 -6.87 -6.51 -8.74
C ILE A 516 -6.51 -6.91 -7.31
N ALA A 517 -6.65 -6.00 -6.35
CA ALA A 517 -6.37 -6.26 -4.95
C ALA A 517 -7.27 -7.39 -4.39
N LEU A 518 -8.56 -7.35 -4.70
CA LEU A 518 -9.51 -8.38 -4.28
C LEU A 518 -9.16 -9.75 -4.87
N GLU A 519 -8.92 -9.84 -6.17
CA GLU A 519 -8.52 -11.09 -6.84
C GLU A 519 -7.25 -11.69 -6.22
N VAL A 520 -6.29 -10.85 -5.87
CA VAL A 520 -5.07 -11.26 -5.16
C VAL A 520 -5.39 -11.89 -3.81
N THR A 521 -6.34 -11.35 -3.06
CA THR A 521 -6.71 -11.86 -1.73
C THR A 521 -7.44 -13.21 -1.78
N LEU A 522 -8.08 -13.53 -2.90
CA LEU A 522 -8.85 -14.76 -3.07
C LEU A 522 -7.97 -16.01 -3.30
N HIS A 523 -6.66 -15.84 -3.49
CA HIS A 523 -5.70 -16.96 -3.56
C HIS A 523 -5.47 -17.61 -2.20
N ARG A 524 -5.84 -16.96 -1.10
CA ARG A 524 -5.73 -17.53 0.25
C ARG A 524 -6.68 -18.72 0.40
N PRO A 525 -6.21 -19.90 0.87
CA PRO A 525 -7.09 -20.97 1.25
C PRO A 525 -8.07 -20.45 2.33
N ARG A 526 -9.36 -20.68 2.15
CA ARG A 526 -10.33 -20.43 3.22
C ARG A 526 -9.88 -21.20 4.47
N ALA A 527 -10.00 -20.59 5.64
CA ALA A 527 -9.84 -21.33 6.89
C ALA A 527 -10.75 -22.56 6.81
N VAL A 528 -10.16 -23.74 6.95
CA VAL A 528 -10.96 -24.98 6.97
C VAL A 528 -11.83 -24.89 8.22
N PRO A 529 -13.17 -24.97 8.12
CA PRO A 529 -14.01 -25.08 9.31
C PRO A 529 -13.51 -26.27 10.14
N LEU A 530 -13.51 -26.12 11.46
CA LEU A 530 -13.27 -27.26 12.36
C LEU A 530 -14.10 -28.43 11.89
N ALA A 531 -13.45 -29.53 11.50
CA ALA A 531 -14.17 -30.73 11.10
C ALA A 531 -15.01 -31.23 12.29
N LEU A 532 -16.24 -31.64 12.04
CA LEU A 532 -17.12 -32.20 13.07
C LEU A 532 -16.46 -33.32 13.89
N GLU A 533 -15.47 -33.98 13.31
CA GLU A 533 -14.65 -35.03 13.96
C GLU A 533 -13.85 -34.52 15.17
N THR A 534 -13.58 -33.20 15.27
CA THR A 534 -12.94 -32.59 16.45
C THR A 534 -13.91 -32.28 17.59
N LEU A 535 -15.21 -32.45 17.37
CA LEU A 535 -16.25 -32.26 18.38
C LEU A 535 -16.68 -33.57 19.08
N THR A 536 -16.13 -34.70 18.69
CA THR A 536 -16.33 -36.00 19.39
C THR A 536 -15.24 -36.16 20.45
N LEU A 537 -15.40 -35.49 21.57
CA LEU A 537 -14.77 -35.85 22.84
C LEU A 537 -15.80 -36.40 23.77
#